data_edb4281577fd1ef28f7860eced172729
#
_entry.id   edb4281577fd1ef28f7860eced172729
#
_cell.length_a   1.000
_cell.length_b   1.000
_cell.length_c   1.000
_cell.angle_alpha   90.00
_cell.angle_beta   90.00
_cell.angle_gamma   90.00
#
_symmetry.space_group_name_H-M   'P 1'
#
loop_
_entity.id
_entity.type
_entity.pdbx_description
1 polymer ?
#
loop_
_entity_poly.entity_id
_entity_poly.type
_entity_poly.pdbx_seq_one_letter_code
_entity_poly.pdbx_strand_id
1 'polypeptide(L)'
;MKIATCCLGKKTKKFFVCILISIAIACGFLVFNAARLKSRQIDVQAIVQSDIDQTVALSHLSNAVQIPTVSYTNRVKNDGSVFLEFQELLETSYPSVTAHLKRYTGEDFGDAQNPSLLYEWSADRSEEIPAILLMAHYDVVAIEQTSLEEWQHPPFSGAIENGFLWGRGTLDNKGAVIALMEACERLVKAGFKPRRDIYVSLGHDEEVGGKYGNQQIASWMRSKGIRLDMALDEGGGIYRGVPGLAQPAALVGIAEKGYVNITMRVQLNQTETGHASIPPRETAIGILSSAVTQLQQTPFPTRLDGGVSRMLDYLGPEMSFFNRIAIGNKQIFGSIIENQFSSTPAGNAALRTTLVPTMIESGFAENALPSTAAANLHLRIQPGETVESALRFLRSTIQDDRITLHIDQTLDGKPRDQLGYREPSRISSDTSASFEGLHRTIKQVFPNVAVAPFFVVASTDSAHYDDPTLTKNVYRFTPWNLDQTGVTLIHGVNEKIATTQFIQMIRFYEQLIINLAGNT
;
A
#
# COMPACT_ATOMS: atom_id res chain seq x y z
N MET A 1 -26.98 68.43 2.37
CA MET A 1 -26.96 66.99 2.12
C MET A 1 -27.11 66.29 3.47
N LYS A 2 -28.35 65.87 3.84
CA LYS A 2 -28.66 65.25 5.14
C LYS A 2 -28.38 63.76 5.03
N ILE A 3 -27.43 63.26 5.82
CA ILE A 3 -27.16 61.85 5.98
C ILE A 3 -28.33 61.25 6.74
N ALA A 4 -29.14 60.45 6.07
CA ALA A 4 -30.24 59.71 6.70
C ALA A 4 -29.65 58.59 7.57
N THR A 5 -29.59 58.80 8.87
CA THR A 5 -29.32 57.76 9.87
C THR A 5 -30.52 56.81 9.88
N CYS A 6 -30.37 55.66 9.21
CA CYS A 6 -31.38 54.61 9.20
C CYS A 6 -31.48 53.99 10.61
N CYS A 7 -32.47 54.42 11.41
CA CYS A 7 -32.81 53.79 12.69
C CYS A 7 -33.41 52.41 12.43
N LEU A 8 -32.62 51.35 12.52
CA LEU A 8 -33.14 49.99 12.58
C LEU A 8 -34.08 49.86 13.79
N GLY A 9 -35.34 49.49 13.55
CA GLY A 9 -36.36 49.36 14.58
C GLY A 9 -35.95 48.33 15.66
N LYS A 10 -36.47 48.50 16.90
CA LYS A 10 -36.14 47.64 18.05
C LYS A 10 -36.29 46.12 17.78
N LYS A 11 -37.22 45.72 16.91
CA LYS A 11 -37.43 44.32 16.48
C LYS A 11 -36.26 43.80 15.63
N THR A 12 -35.76 44.62 14.72
CA THR A 12 -34.62 44.30 13.84
C THR A 12 -33.32 44.17 14.65
N LYS A 13 -33.09 45.05 15.65
CA LYS A 13 -31.94 44.93 16.55
C LYS A 13 -31.97 43.63 17.37
N LYS A 14 -33.15 43.26 17.92
CA LYS A 14 -33.31 41.98 18.64
C LYS A 14 -33.05 40.79 17.74
N PHE A 15 -33.53 40.80 16.52
CA PHE A 15 -33.30 39.75 15.53
C PHE A 15 -31.80 39.58 15.23
N PHE A 16 -31.05 40.66 14.98
CA PHE A 16 -29.60 40.61 14.76
C PHE A 16 -28.84 40.10 15.99
N VAL A 17 -29.25 40.49 17.20
CA VAL A 17 -28.66 40.00 18.46
C VAL A 17 -28.88 38.48 18.60
N CYS A 18 -30.09 37.99 18.31
CA CYS A 18 -30.36 36.54 18.32
C CYS A 18 -29.49 35.76 17.31
N ILE A 19 -29.32 36.29 16.09
CA ILE A 19 -28.44 35.68 15.09
C ILE A 19 -27.00 35.64 15.60
N LEU A 20 -26.48 36.74 16.14
CA LEU A 20 -25.09 36.78 16.67
C LEU A 20 -24.90 35.80 17.82
N ILE A 21 -25.87 35.68 18.72
CA ILE A 21 -25.84 34.71 19.82
C ILE A 21 -25.85 33.28 19.25
N SER A 22 -26.70 32.98 18.27
CA SER A 22 -26.77 31.68 17.63
C SER A 22 -25.45 31.32 16.92
N ILE A 23 -24.83 32.27 16.23
CA ILE A 23 -23.51 32.09 15.60
C ILE A 23 -22.44 31.83 16.66
N ALA A 24 -22.44 32.62 17.76
CA ALA A 24 -21.49 32.44 18.85
C ALA A 24 -21.62 31.05 19.52
N ILE A 25 -22.86 30.59 19.73
CA ILE A 25 -23.13 29.22 20.25
C ILE A 25 -22.63 28.15 19.27
N ALA A 26 -22.92 28.30 17.98
CA ALA A 26 -22.45 27.36 16.95
C ALA A 26 -20.92 27.34 16.88
N CYS A 27 -20.27 28.49 16.87
CA CYS A 27 -18.80 28.57 16.92
C CYS A 27 -18.23 27.93 18.20
N GLY A 28 -18.86 28.23 19.35
CA GLY A 28 -18.49 27.62 20.63
C GLY A 28 -18.59 26.10 20.60
N PHE A 29 -19.65 25.54 20.00
CA PHE A 29 -19.82 24.10 19.82
C PHE A 29 -18.74 23.50 18.93
N LEU A 30 -18.41 24.13 17.79
CA LEU A 30 -17.36 23.68 16.89
C LEU A 30 -15.98 23.64 17.57
N VAL A 31 -15.66 24.71 18.31
CA VAL A 31 -14.40 24.81 19.08
C VAL A 31 -14.36 23.78 20.21
N PHE A 32 -15.48 23.59 20.90
CA PHE A 32 -15.58 22.57 21.95
C PHE A 32 -15.31 21.16 21.42
N ASN A 33 -15.90 20.78 20.29
CA ASN A 33 -15.64 19.49 19.65
C ASN A 33 -14.17 19.34 19.24
N ALA A 34 -13.57 20.37 18.68
CA ALA A 34 -12.14 20.38 18.35
C ALA A 34 -11.24 20.24 19.59
N ALA A 35 -11.60 20.88 20.71
CA ALA A 35 -10.86 20.79 21.96
C ALA A 35 -10.93 19.39 22.62
N ARG A 36 -11.98 18.62 22.33
CA ARG A 36 -12.15 17.25 22.82
C ARG A 36 -11.34 16.20 22.05
N LEU A 37 -10.79 16.55 20.88
CA LEU A 37 -9.88 15.65 20.16
C LEU A 37 -8.63 15.42 21.00
N LYS A 38 -8.46 14.20 21.47
CA LYS A 38 -7.28 13.77 22.22
C LYS A 38 -6.25 13.17 21.27
N SER A 39 -4.98 13.51 21.49
CA SER A 39 -3.88 12.84 20.79
C SER A 39 -3.94 11.32 21.05
N ARG A 40 -3.72 10.57 20.00
CA ARG A 40 -3.54 9.11 20.05
C ARG A 40 -2.06 8.74 19.87
N GLN A 41 -1.18 9.74 19.83
CA GLN A 41 0.26 9.51 19.74
C GLN A 41 0.78 8.94 21.07
N ILE A 42 1.65 7.94 20.96
CA ILE A 42 2.34 7.36 22.12
C ILE A 42 3.52 8.27 22.49
N ASP A 43 3.58 8.63 23.75
CA ASP A 43 4.74 9.36 24.29
C ASP A 43 5.79 8.36 24.79
N VAL A 44 6.92 8.29 24.11
CA VAL A 44 8.02 7.39 24.42
C VAL A 44 9.36 8.10 24.19
N GLN A 45 10.36 7.73 24.98
CA GLN A 45 11.71 8.22 24.76
C GLN A 45 12.30 7.64 23.47
N ALA A 46 13.01 8.49 22.72
CA ALA A 46 13.79 8.03 21.58
C ALA A 46 14.85 7.03 22.03
N ILE A 47 15.12 6.02 21.21
CA ILE A 47 16.20 5.08 21.50
C ILE A 47 17.55 5.75 21.44
N VAL A 48 18.47 5.28 22.28
CA VAL A 48 19.90 5.56 22.09
C VAL A 48 20.31 4.85 20.80
N GLN A 49 20.88 5.58 19.86
CA GLN A 49 21.27 5.03 18.57
C GLN A 49 22.33 3.94 18.77
N SER A 50 22.01 2.71 18.34
CA SER A 50 22.98 1.62 18.31
C SER A 50 24.10 1.93 17.31
N ASP A 51 25.32 1.53 17.64
CA ASP A 51 26.46 1.65 16.73
C ASP A 51 26.33 0.57 15.63
N ILE A 52 26.12 1.03 14.40
CA ILE A 52 26.02 0.19 13.21
C ILE A 52 27.24 0.47 12.35
N ASP A 53 27.95 -0.58 11.94
CA ASP A 53 28.99 -0.43 10.92
C ASP A 53 28.34 -0.08 9.59
N GLN A 54 28.24 1.22 9.35
CA GLN A 54 27.57 1.74 8.14
C GLN A 54 28.26 1.30 6.86
N THR A 55 29.58 1.12 6.89
CA THR A 55 30.37 0.70 5.72
C THR A 55 30.01 -0.72 5.32
N VAL A 56 29.95 -1.63 6.29
CA VAL A 56 29.57 -3.01 6.06
C VAL A 56 28.10 -3.12 5.60
N ALA A 57 27.19 -2.47 6.32
CA ALA A 57 25.76 -2.54 5.99
C ALA A 57 25.46 -1.97 4.58
N LEU A 58 26.09 -0.84 4.21
CA LEU A 58 25.94 -0.28 2.86
C LEU A 58 26.59 -1.15 1.79
N SER A 59 27.69 -1.85 2.10
CA SER A 59 28.30 -2.80 1.18
C SER A 59 27.36 -3.99 0.92
N HIS A 60 26.69 -4.53 1.94
CA HIS A 60 25.72 -5.60 1.77
C HIS A 60 24.56 -5.17 0.88
N LEU A 61 23.99 -3.98 1.07
CA LEU A 61 22.94 -3.47 0.20
C LEU A 61 23.45 -3.21 -1.22
N SER A 62 24.65 -2.66 -1.38
CA SER A 62 25.25 -2.43 -2.70
C SER A 62 25.41 -3.75 -3.46
N ASN A 63 25.95 -4.78 -2.82
CA ASN A 63 26.10 -6.11 -3.42
C ASN A 63 24.74 -6.73 -3.77
N ALA A 64 23.73 -6.57 -2.91
CA ALA A 64 22.38 -7.05 -3.17
C ALA A 64 21.74 -6.39 -4.40
N VAL A 65 21.96 -5.09 -4.59
CA VAL A 65 21.46 -4.35 -5.76
C VAL A 65 22.12 -4.81 -7.05
N GLN A 66 23.39 -5.22 -7.00
CA GLN A 66 24.14 -5.68 -8.17
C GLN A 66 23.63 -7.02 -8.74
N ILE A 67 22.89 -7.80 -7.99
CA ILE A 67 22.28 -9.05 -8.44
C ILE A 67 20.90 -8.75 -9.03
N PRO A 68 20.67 -8.86 -10.36
CA PRO A 68 19.44 -8.43 -11.01
C PRO A 68 18.32 -9.47 -10.91
N THR A 69 17.75 -9.66 -9.74
CA THR A 69 16.67 -10.61 -9.44
C THR A 69 15.33 -10.17 -10.03
N VAL A 70 15.27 -9.99 -11.35
CA VAL A 70 14.06 -9.55 -12.05
C VAL A 70 13.06 -10.70 -12.14
N SER A 71 11.82 -10.47 -11.68
CA SER A 71 10.72 -11.40 -11.85
C SER A 71 9.84 -11.04 -13.05
N TYR A 72 9.34 -12.06 -13.74
CA TYR A 72 8.43 -11.93 -14.87
C TYR A 72 7.20 -12.81 -14.65
N THR A 73 6.04 -12.34 -15.06
CA THR A 73 4.79 -13.12 -15.05
C THR A 73 4.94 -14.45 -15.80
N ASN A 74 5.72 -14.47 -16.89
CA ASN A 74 6.13 -15.71 -17.54
C ASN A 74 7.41 -16.26 -16.87
N ARG A 75 7.24 -17.21 -15.95
CA ARG A 75 8.34 -17.83 -15.18
C ARG A 75 9.49 -18.39 -16.03
N VAL A 76 9.23 -18.78 -17.27
CA VAL A 76 10.29 -19.29 -18.19
C VAL A 76 11.35 -18.22 -18.48
N LYS A 77 11.01 -16.93 -18.29
CA LYS A 77 11.95 -15.82 -18.44
C LYS A 77 12.78 -15.54 -17.19
N ASN A 78 12.41 -16.12 -16.04
CA ASN A 78 13.15 -15.90 -14.80
C ASN A 78 14.47 -16.67 -14.85
N ASP A 79 15.56 -15.99 -14.60
CA ASP A 79 16.87 -16.61 -14.43
C ASP A 79 17.00 -17.11 -12.99
N GLY A 80 16.78 -18.41 -12.78
CA GLY A 80 16.87 -19.02 -11.44
C GLY A 80 18.26 -18.88 -10.80
N SER A 81 19.32 -18.70 -11.60
CA SER A 81 20.69 -18.60 -11.08
C SER A 81 20.92 -17.31 -10.29
N VAL A 82 20.34 -16.18 -10.72
CA VAL A 82 20.48 -14.90 -10.00
C VAL A 82 19.75 -14.91 -8.64
N PHE A 83 18.67 -15.68 -8.52
CA PHE A 83 17.99 -15.85 -7.23
C PHE A 83 18.83 -16.71 -6.28
N LEU A 84 19.52 -17.74 -6.78
CA LEU A 84 20.45 -18.54 -5.98
C LEU A 84 21.69 -17.74 -5.57
N GLU A 85 22.24 -16.92 -6.47
CA GLU A 85 23.34 -15.99 -6.15
C GLU A 85 22.94 -15.02 -5.02
N PHE A 86 21.71 -14.51 -5.05
CA PHE A 86 21.21 -13.66 -3.97
C PHE A 86 21.10 -14.41 -2.63
N GLN A 87 20.69 -15.67 -2.64
CA GLN A 87 20.65 -16.51 -1.44
C GLN A 87 22.06 -16.74 -0.87
N GLU A 88 23.05 -17.02 -1.74
CA GLU A 88 24.45 -17.17 -1.34
C GLU A 88 25.00 -15.87 -0.72
N LEU A 89 24.64 -14.71 -1.28
CA LEU A 89 24.97 -13.42 -0.68
C LEU A 89 24.41 -13.31 0.75
N LEU A 90 23.16 -13.69 0.99
CA LEU A 90 22.57 -13.67 2.34
C LEU A 90 23.28 -14.60 3.30
N GLU A 91 23.60 -15.83 2.88
CA GLU A 91 24.29 -16.80 3.72
C GLU A 91 25.70 -16.34 4.11
N THR A 92 26.42 -15.74 3.18
CA THR A 92 27.80 -15.27 3.40
C THR A 92 27.85 -13.97 4.21
N SER A 93 26.87 -13.08 4.00
CA SER A 93 26.79 -11.80 4.71
C SER A 93 26.29 -11.93 6.14
N TYR A 94 25.44 -12.95 6.43
CA TYR A 94 24.74 -13.11 7.71
C TYR A 94 25.02 -14.48 8.35
N PRO A 95 26.28 -14.79 8.72
CA PRO A 95 26.66 -16.10 9.24
C PRO A 95 26.01 -16.45 10.58
N SER A 96 25.69 -15.47 11.43
CA SER A 96 25.02 -15.75 12.71
C SER A 96 23.54 -16.09 12.49
N VAL A 97 22.86 -15.43 11.55
CA VAL A 97 21.51 -15.81 11.14
C VAL A 97 21.52 -17.23 10.58
N THR A 98 22.44 -17.52 9.66
CA THR A 98 22.58 -18.85 9.03
C THR A 98 22.83 -19.96 10.07
N ALA A 99 23.58 -19.67 11.12
CA ALA A 99 23.92 -20.64 12.16
C ALA A 99 22.82 -20.85 13.22
N HIS A 100 21.94 -19.88 13.47
CA HIS A 100 21.02 -19.88 14.60
C HIS A 100 19.54 -19.91 14.21
N LEU A 101 19.16 -19.46 13.02
CA LEU A 101 17.79 -19.49 12.53
C LEU A 101 17.60 -20.71 11.62
N LYS A 102 16.46 -21.37 11.76
CA LYS A 102 16.10 -22.44 10.87
C LYS A 102 15.63 -21.88 9.54
N ARG A 103 16.26 -22.31 8.44
CA ARG A 103 15.92 -21.90 7.08
C ARG A 103 15.03 -22.94 6.43
N TYR A 104 13.96 -22.49 5.78
CA TYR A 104 13.08 -23.27 4.93
C TYR A 104 13.15 -22.73 3.50
N THR A 105 13.06 -23.62 2.54
CA THR A 105 13.23 -23.36 1.10
C THR A 105 12.03 -23.88 0.30
N GLY A 106 12.04 -23.71 -1.00
CA GLY A 106 11.00 -24.21 -1.89
C GLY A 106 10.70 -25.69 -1.73
N GLU A 107 11.68 -26.53 -1.42
CA GLU A 107 11.48 -27.96 -1.14
C GLU A 107 10.52 -28.18 0.03
N ASP A 108 10.65 -27.39 1.10
CA ASP A 108 9.75 -27.43 2.26
C ASP A 108 8.32 -27.02 1.89
N PHE A 109 8.17 -26.11 0.93
CA PHE A 109 6.88 -25.60 0.46
C PHE A 109 6.25 -26.46 -0.65
N GLY A 110 6.95 -27.49 -1.11
CA GLY A 110 6.48 -28.43 -2.14
C GLY A 110 6.79 -28.01 -3.58
N ASP A 111 7.65 -27.02 -3.78
CA ASP A 111 8.12 -26.56 -5.08
C ASP A 111 9.64 -26.28 -5.04
N ALA A 112 10.46 -27.25 -5.40
CA ALA A 112 11.92 -27.12 -5.39
C ALA A 112 12.45 -26.01 -6.33
N GLN A 113 11.63 -25.49 -7.24
CA GLN A 113 11.98 -24.35 -8.10
C GLN A 113 11.61 -22.99 -7.48
N ASN A 114 11.00 -22.98 -6.30
CA ASN A 114 10.65 -21.77 -5.58
C ASN A 114 11.88 -21.25 -4.82
N PRO A 115 12.50 -20.15 -5.21
CA PRO A 115 13.66 -19.61 -4.51
C PRO A 115 13.31 -18.79 -3.26
N SER A 116 12.02 -18.57 -2.92
CA SER A 116 11.65 -17.85 -1.69
C SER A 116 12.19 -18.52 -0.43
N LEU A 117 12.49 -17.72 0.57
CA LEU A 117 13.07 -18.16 1.83
C LEU A 117 12.14 -17.83 3.00
N LEU A 118 12.09 -18.74 3.97
CA LEU A 118 11.51 -18.48 5.27
C LEU A 118 12.53 -18.84 6.35
N TYR A 119 12.84 -17.88 7.22
CA TYR A 119 13.65 -18.12 8.40
C TYR A 119 12.76 -18.18 9.64
N GLU A 120 13.06 -19.12 10.54
CA GLU A 120 12.41 -19.25 11.83
C GLU A 120 13.44 -19.01 12.93
N TRP A 121 13.21 -17.99 13.73
CA TRP A 121 13.94 -17.76 14.98
C TRP A 121 13.07 -18.24 16.14
N SER A 122 13.33 -19.47 16.58
CA SER A 122 12.55 -20.13 17.62
C SER A 122 12.78 -19.49 18.99
N ALA A 123 11.71 -19.32 19.74
CA ALA A 123 11.76 -18.87 21.13
C ALA A 123 12.12 -20.03 22.06
N ASP A 124 12.94 -19.73 23.07
CA ASP A 124 13.16 -20.62 24.22
C ASP A 124 12.06 -20.36 25.24
N ARG A 125 10.95 -21.11 25.16
CA ARG A 125 9.73 -20.81 25.92
C ARG A 125 9.01 -22.06 26.46
N SER A 126 8.29 -21.83 27.57
CA SER A 126 7.35 -22.79 28.15
C SER A 126 5.87 -22.53 27.78
N GLU A 127 5.55 -21.36 27.17
CA GLU A 127 4.19 -20.93 26.80
C GLU A 127 4.01 -20.77 25.30
N GLU A 128 2.84 -21.15 24.79
CA GLU A 128 2.46 -20.93 23.40
C GLU A 128 2.00 -19.48 23.18
N ILE A 129 2.91 -18.61 22.76
CA ILE A 129 2.60 -17.24 22.35
C ILE A 129 2.59 -17.21 20.81
N PRO A 130 1.54 -16.65 20.16
CA PRO A 130 1.52 -16.53 18.71
C PRO A 130 2.76 -15.81 18.19
N ALA A 131 3.32 -16.33 17.11
CA ALA A 131 4.52 -15.80 16.46
C ALA A 131 4.29 -14.44 15.80
N ILE A 132 5.35 -13.80 15.36
CA ILE A 132 5.28 -12.65 14.44
C ILE A 132 5.95 -13.01 13.12
N LEU A 133 5.46 -12.42 12.03
CA LEU A 133 6.04 -12.55 10.70
C LEU A 133 6.50 -11.18 10.22
N LEU A 134 7.76 -11.07 9.82
CA LEU A 134 8.34 -9.91 9.16
C LEU A 134 8.61 -10.30 7.70
N MET A 135 8.17 -9.46 6.77
CA MET A 135 8.17 -9.78 5.34
C MET A 135 8.95 -8.75 4.55
N ALA A 136 9.58 -9.20 3.51
CA ALA A 136 10.15 -8.39 2.44
C ALA A 136 10.28 -9.27 1.18
N HIS A 137 10.53 -8.65 0.03
CA HIS A 137 10.81 -9.38 -1.21
C HIS A 137 12.12 -8.92 -1.84
N TYR A 138 12.76 -9.80 -2.58
CA TYR A 138 14.06 -9.52 -3.19
C TYR A 138 14.03 -9.56 -4.72
N ASP A 139 12.88 -9.92 -5.31
CA ASP A 139 12.65 -9.67 -6.72
C ASP A 139 12.42 -8.17 -6.99
N VAL A 140 12.58 -7.79 -8.23
CA VAL A 140 12.43 -6.41 -8.70
C VAL A 140 11.77 -6.36 -10.06
N VAL A 141 11.09 -5.27 -10.39
CA VAL A 141 10.54 -5.05 -11.73
C VAL A 141 11.66 -4.91 -12.78
N ALA A 142 11.34 -5.30 -14.00
CA ALA A 142 12.25 -5.14 -15.13
C ALA A 142 12.57 -3.66 -15.43
N ILE A 143 13.73 -3.42 -16.02
CA ILE A 143 14.11 -2.10 -16.53
C ILE A 143 13.66 -1.97 -17.98
N GLU A 144 12.95 -0.89 -18.26
CA GLU A 144 12.59 -0.53 -19.63
C GLU A 144 13.85 -0.14 -20.44
N GLN A 145 14.10 -0.83 -21.53
CA GLN A 145 15.33 -0.63 -22.33
C GLN A 145 15.47 0.80 -22.87
N THR A 146 14.35 1.44 -23.17
CA THR A 146 14.32 2.82 -23.67
C THR A 146 14.66 3.87 -22.60
N SER A 147 14.56 3.51 -21.33
CA SER A 147 14.87 4.40 -20.19
C SER A 147 16.31 4.31 -19.69
N LEU A 148 17.13 3.39 -20.22
CA LEU A 148 18.48 3.16 -19.70
C LEU A 148 19.39 4.41 -19.77
N GLU A 149 19.23 5.25 -20.80
CA GLU A 149 19.99 6.48 -20.96
C GLU A 149 19.58 7.58 -19.96
N GLU A 150 18.42 7.44 -19.31
CA GLU A 150 17.92 8.39 -18.32
C GLU A 150 18.47 8.10 -16.90
N TRP A 151 19.09 6.91 -16.72
CA TRP A 151 19.66 6.54 -15.45
C TRP A 151 21.01 7.24 -15.21
N GLN A 152 21.12 7.97 -14.10
CA GLN A 152 22.36 8.63 -13.67
C GLN A 152 23.47 7.63 -13.33
N HIS A 153 23.10 6.50 -12.74
CA HIS A 153 23.96 5.33 -12.51
C HIS A 153 23.28 4.11 -13.12
N PRO A 154 23.99 3.12 -13.68
CA PRO A 154 23.36 1.91 -14.20
C PRO A 154 22.42 1.27 -13.15
N PRO A 155 21.24 0.76 -13.56
CA PRO A 155 20.20 0.30 -12.65
C PRO A 155 20.62 -0.73 -11.59
N PHE A 156 21.62 -1.53 -11.92
CA PHE A 156 22.18 -2.56 -11.04
C PHE A 156 23.64 -2.30 -10.64
N SER A 157 24.05 -1.04 -10.58
CA SER A 157 25.43 -0.71 -10.18
C SER A 157 25.67 -0.78 -8.69
N GLY A 158 24.63 -0.57 -7.85
CA GLY A 158 24.80 -0.45 -6.41
C GLY A 158 25.70 0.74 -6.01
N ALA A 159 25.80 1.78 -6.86
CA ALA A 159 26.71 2.91 -6.65
C ALA A 159 26.37 3.67 -5.36
N ILE A 160 27.39 3.98 -4.56
CA ILE A 160 27.25 4.80 -3.36
C ILE A 160 27.89 6.16 -3.65
N GLU A 161 27.07 7.17 -3.86
CA GLU A 161 27.52 8.50 -4.22
C GLU A 161 26.61 9.59 -3.66
N ASN A 162 27.20 10.71 -3.25
CA ASN A 162 26.48 11.91 -2.77
C ASN A 162 25.47 11.63 -1.63
N GLY A 163 25.78 10.65 -0.76
CA GLY A 163 24.93 10.28 0.37
C GLY A 163 23.75 9.38 0.01
N PHE A 164 23.72 8.82 -1.21
CA PHE A 164 22.72 7.87 -1.68
C PHE A 164 23.37 6.56 -2.15
N LEU A 165 22.64 5.48 -2.00
CA LEU A 165 22.87 4.22 -2.69
C LEU A 165 21.85 4.10 -3.83
N TRP A 166 22.38 3.92 -5.04
CA TRP A 166 21.61 3.98 -6.30
C TRP A 166 21.38 2.58 -6.87
N GLY A 167 20.18 2.35 -7.35
CA GLY A 167 19.84 1.18 -8.14
C GLY A 167 18.44 0.65 -7.88
N ARG A 168 17.96 -0.16 -8.82
CA ARG A 168 16.66 -0.86 -8.75
C ARG A 168 16.63 -1.81 -7.55
N GLY A 169 15.56 -1.71 -6.74
CA GLY A 169 15.40 -2.51 -5.53
C GLY A 169 15.92 -1.82 -4.26
N THR A 170 16.54 -0.63 -4.35
CA THR A 170 16.99 0.10 -3.16
C THR A 170 15.83 0.54 -2.27
N LEU A 171 14.70 0.88 -2.86
CA LEU A 171 13.44 1.19 -2.17
C LEU A 171 12.52 -0.04 -2.19
N ASP A 172 12.41 -0.74 -3.32
CA ASP A 172 11.43 -1.78 -3.58
C ASP A 172 12.08 -3.07 -4.07
N ASN A 173 12.44 -4.06 -3.18
CA ASN A 173 12.35 -4.00 -1.73
C ASN A 173 13.61 -4.57 -1.07
N LYS A 174 14.74 -4.69 -1.83
CA LYS A 174 16.02 -5.21 -1.32
C LYS A 174 16.56 -4.41 -0.13
N GLY A 175 16.26 -3.08 -0.10
CA GLY A 175 16.60 -2.24 1.04
C GLY A 175 16.01 -2.76 2.35
N ALA A 176 14.74 -3.20 2.34
CA ALA A 176 14.08 -3.79 3.50
C ALA A 176 14.62 -5.20 3.81
N VAL A 177 14.87 -6.02 2.78
CA VAL A 177 15.48 -7.36 2.96
C VAL A 177 16.79 -7.25 3.72
N ILE A 178 17.70 -6.42 3.22
CA ILE A 178 19.04 -6.28 3.82
C ILE A 178 18.95 -5.64 5.20
N ALA A 179 18.11 -4.61 5.40
CA ALA A 179 17.94 -3.99 6.71
C ALA A 179 17.38 -4.96 7.76
N LEU A 180 16.44 -5.83 7.37
CA LEU A 180 15.88 -6.86 8.25
C LEU A 180 16.90 -7.94 8.61
N MET A 181 17.69 -8.39 7.64
CA MET A 181 18.77 -9.37 7.87
C MET A 181 19.89 -8.79 8.73
N GLU A 182 20.28 -7.52 8.52
CA GLU A 182 21.21 -6.79 9.40
C GLU A 182 20.71 -6.75 10.85
N ALA A 183 19.44 -6.42 11.05
CA ALA A 183 18.84 -6.37 12.37
C ALA A 183 18.86 -7.76 13.05
N CYS A 184 18.50 -8.82 12.33
CA CYS A 184 18.56 -10.18 12.85
C CYS A 184 19.99 -10.59 13.22
N GLU A 185 20.98 -10.37 12.33
CA GLU A 185 22.39 -10.71 12.54
C GLU A 185 22.94 -10.03 13.78
N ARG A 186 22.66 -8.74 13.95
CA ARG A 186 23.11 -7.94 15.10
C ARG A 186 22.50 -8.43 16.41
N LEU A 187 21.21 -8.72 16.41
CA LEU A 187 20.52 -9.22 17.61
C LEU A 187 20.98 -10.63 17.98
N VAL A 188 21.19 -11.52 17.01
CA VAL A 188 21.76 -12.84 17.27
C VAL A 188 23.16 -12.73 17.86
N LYS A 189 24.04 -11.90 17.29
CA LYS A 189 25.40 -11.63 17.82
C LYS A 189 25.37 -11.04 19.23
N ALA A 190 24.37 -10.22 19.53
CA ALA A 190 24.16 -9.66 20.87
C ALA A 190 23.59 -10.67 21.88
N GLY A 191 23.29 -11.91 21.47
CA GLY A 191 22.72 -12.94 22.31
C GLY A 191 21.25 -12.74 22.65
N PHE A 192 20.51 -11.96 21.83
CA PHE A 192 19.08 -11.75 22.01
C PHE A 192 18.32 -13.08 21.92
N LYS A 193 17.42 -13.30 22.87
CA LYS A 193 16.55 -14.48 22.93
C LYS A 193 15.09 -14.02 22.83
N PRO A 194 14.39 -14.37 21.75
CA PRO A 194 12.99 -13.98 21.60
C PRO A 194 12.09 -14.76 22.54
N ARG A 195 11.06 -14.11 23.09
CA ARG A 195 10.01 -14.76 23.92
C ARG A 195 8.91 -15.41 23.09
N ARG A 196 8.86 -15.15 21.79
CA ARG A 196 7.95 -15.75 20.79
C ARG A 196 8.71 -16.03 19.52
N ASP A 197 8.25 -16.99 18.76
CA ASP A 197 8.86 -17.28 17.47
C ASP A 197 8.74 -16.07 16.54
N ILE A 198 9.80 -15.83 15.78
CA ILE A 198 9.88 -14.80 14.76
C ILE A 198 10.11 -15.49 13.43
N TYR A 199 9.22 -15.24 12.48
CA TYR A 199 9.42 -15.66 11.10
C TYR A 199 9.85 -14.47 10.25
N VAL A 200 10.81 -14.70 9.35
CA VAL A 200 11.23 -13.74 8.33
C VAL A 200 10.99 -14.37 6.96
N SER A 201 10.06 -13.82 6.20
CA SER A 201 9.71 -14.29 4.85
C SER A 201 10.29 -13.38 3.80
N LEU A 202 11.06 -13.95 2.87
CA LEU A 202 11.67 -13.26 1.75
C LEU A 202 11.11 -13.82 0.44
N GLY A 203 10.18 -13.03 -0.18
CA GLY A 203 9.52 -13.38 -1.44
C GLY A 203 10.43 -13.19 -2.65
N HIS A 204 10.17 -13.95 -3.73
CA HIS A 204 10.92 -13.88 -4.99
C HIS A 204 10.07 -13.45 -6.19
N ASP A 205 8.76 -13.28 -6.03
CA ASP A 205 7.79 -13.03 -7.10
C ASP A 205 6.66 -12.07 -6.67
N GLU A 206 6.94 -11.17 -5.72
CA GLU A 206 5.98 -10.16 -5.25
C GLU A 206 5.51 -9.30 -6.40
N GLU A 207 6.43 -8.78 -7.21
CA GLU A 207 6.20 -7.88 -8.34
C GLU A 207 5.31 -8.47 -9.45
N VAL A 208 5.08 -9.78 -9.39
CA VAL A 208 4.18 -10.52 -10.27
C VAL A 208 3.07 -11.25 -9.51
N GLY A 209 2.84 -10.89 -8.24
CA GLY A 209 1.69 -11.26 -7.42
C GLY A 209 1.91 -12.38 -6.41
N GLY A 210 3.14 -12.81 -6.13
CA GLY A 210 3.52 -13.67 -5.00
C GLY A 210 2.97 -15.09 -5.00
N LYS A 211 2.50 -15.56 -6.16
CA LYS A 211 1.78 -16.85 -6.26
C LYS A 211 2.66 -18.04 -5.92
N TYR A 212 3.90 -18.00 -6.34
CA TYR A 212 4.84 -19.11 -6.18
C TYR A 212 5.79 -18.91 -5.01
N GLY A 213 5.84 -17.70 -4.44
CA GLY A 213 6.58 -17.31 -3.25
C GLY A 213 5.72 -17.31 -2.01
N ASN A 214 5.31 -16.13 -1.58
CA ASN A 214 4.63 -15.96 -0.30
C ASN A 214 3.27 -16.65 -0.19
N GLN A 215 2.54 -16.87 -1.29
CA GLN A 215 1.32 -17.67 -1.27
C GLN A 215 1.60 -19.14 -0.86
N GLN A 216 2.70 -19.73 -1.34
CA GLN A 216 3.09 -21.09 -0.96
C GLN A 216 3.57 -21.15 0.49
N ILE A 217 4.38 -20.17 0.92
CA ILE A 217 4.83 -20.07 2.31
C ILE A 217 3.62 -19.94 3.25
N ALA A 218 2.66 -19.06 2.97
CA ALA A 218 1.45 -18.91 3.77
C ALA A 218 0.62 -20.21 3.84
N SER A 219 0.54 -20.94 2.71
CA SER A 219 -0.15 -22.24 2.67
C SER A 219 0.57 -23.30 3.48
N TRP A 220 1.90 -23.34 3.42
CA TRP A 220 2.72 -24.20 4.25
C TRP A 220 2.58 -23.89 5.73
N MET A 221 2.65 -22.60 6.14
CA MET A 221 2.46 -22.18 7.54
C MET A 221 1.10 -22.62 8.07
N ARG A 222 0.02 -22.47 7.27
CA ARG A 222 -1.33 -22.99 7.62
C ARG A 222 -1.32 -24.50 7.84
N SER A 223 -0.66 -25.25 6.94
CA SER A 223 -0.58 -26.72 7.05
C SER A 223 0.17 -27.20 8.29
N LYS A 224 1.09 -26.38 8.81
CA LYS A 224 1.83 -26.62 10.06
C LYS A 224 1.10 -26.14 11.31
N GLY A 225 -0.09 -25.51 11.17
CA GLY A 225 -0.85 -24.96 12.29
C GLY A 225 -0.20 -23.75 12.96
N ILE A 226 0.72 -23.09 12.27
CA ILE A 226 1.40 -21.89 12.79
C ILE A 226 0.37 -20.77 12.97
N ARG A 227 0.46 -20.06 14.10
CA ARG A 227 -0.39 -18.94 14.45
C ARG A 227 0.44 -17.68 14.59
N LEU A 228 0.04 -16.63 13.86
CA LEU A 228 0.69 -15.33 13.89
C LEU A 228 -0.18 -14.32 14.65
N ASP A 229 0.42 -13.56 15.54
CA ASP A 229 -0.21 -12.39 16.16
C ASP A 229 -0.30 -11.24 15.16
N MET A 230 0.76 -11.08 14.37
CA MET A 230 0.81 -10.14 13.25
C MET A 230 1.74 -10.61 12.14
N ALA A 231 1.45 -10.14 10.93
CA ALA A 231 2.40 -10.05 9.83
C ALA A 231 2.67 -8.57 9.54
N LEU A 232 3.92 -8.22 9.26
CA LEU A 232 4.33 -6.89 8.83
C LEU A 232 5.01 -7.00 7.47
N ASP A 233 4.48 -6.29 6.51
CA ASP A 233 4.98 -6.18 5.14
C ASP A 233 5.19 -4.71 4.77
N GLU A 234 5.55 -4.44 3.54
CA GLU A 234 5.67 -3.11 2.96
C GLU A 234 4.32 -2.44 2.66
N GLY A 235 4.35 -1.23 2.07
CA GLY A 235 3.18 -0.52 1.51
C GLY A 235 2.76 0.72 2.28
N GLY A 236 3.25 0.92 3.49
CA GLY A 236 3.17 2.17 4.26
C GLY A 236 4.54 2.83 4.38
N GLY A 237 4.60 4.06 4.91
CA GLY A 237 5.86 4.78 5.05
C GLY A 237 5.74 6.07 5.83
N ILE A 238 6.83 6.84 5.88
CA ILE A 238 6.87 8.18 6.47
C ILE A 238 6.76 9.22 5.35
N TYR A 239 5.72 10.02 5.37
CA TYR A 239 5.41 11.00 4.32
C TYR A 239 5.52 12.41 4.84
N ARG A 240 6.17 13.29 4.06
CA ARG A 240 6.27 14.72 4.31
C ARG A 240 5.17 15.47 3.56
N GLY A 241 4.79 16.64 4.06
CA GLY A 241 3.85 17.51 3.35
C GLY A 241 2.40 17.04 3.42
N VAL A 242 2.02 16.23 4.41
CA VAL A 242 0.62 15.89 4.66
C VAL A 242 -0.15 17.17 4.98
N PRO A 243 -1.22 17.50 4.23
CA PRO A 243 -1.92 18.78 4.39
C PRO A 243 -2.41 19.00 5.82
N GLY A 244 -2.07 20.15 6.38
CA GLY A 244 -2.48 20.54 7.72
C GLY A 244 -1.64 20.00 8.88
N LEU A 245 -0.63 19.16 8.59
CA LEU A 245 0.31 18.63 9.57
C LEU A 245 1.67 19.32 9.42
N ALA A 246 2.27 19.76 10.53
CA ALA A 246 3.58 20.41 10.52
C ALA A 246 4.74 19.40 10.47
N GLN A 247 4.57 18.24 11.10
CA GLN A 247 5.52 17.14 11.11
C GLN A 247 5.21 16.09 10.05
N PRO A 248 6.16 15.22 9.68
CA PRO A 248 5.90 14.06 8.84
C PRO A 248 4.90 13.10 9.50
N ALA A 249 4.16 12.34 8.68
CA ALA A 249 3.26 11.29 9.13
C ALA A 249 3.79 9.91 8.75
N ALA A 250 3.91 9.02 9.73
CA ALA A 250 4.11 7.60 9.51
C ALA A 250 2.74 6.94 9.33
N LEU A 251 2.45 6.51 8.10
CA LEU A 251 1.20 5.87 7.73
C LEU A 251 1.37 4.36 7.75
N VAL A 252 0.71 3.70 8.68
CA VAL A 252 0.73 2.24 8.84
C VAL A 252 -0.49 1.65 8.15
N GLY A 253 -0.28 0.85 7.11
CA GLY A 253 -1.36 0.16 6.41
C GLY A 253 -2.02 -0.88 7.30
N ILE A 254 -3.34 -0.72 7.54
CA ILE A 254 -4.14 -1.69 8.31
C ILE A 254 -5.07 -2.51 7.41
N ALA A 255 -5.14 -2.17 6.16
CA ALA A 255 -5.81 -2.90 5.08
C ALA A 255 -5.23 -2.46 3.74
N GLU A 256 -5.48 -3.25 2.70
CA GLU A 256 -5.15 -2.90 1.31
C GLU A 256 -6.35 -3.08 0.39
N LYS A 257 -6.35 -2.34 -0.71
CA LYS A 257 -7.40 -2.46 -1.72
C LYS A 257 -7.32 -3.79 -2.47
N GLY A 258 -8.50 -4.29 -2.80
CA GLY A 258 -8.62 -5.32 -3.82
C GLY A 258 -8.44 -4.77 -5.23
N TYR A 259 -8.41 -5.66 -6.21
CA TYR A 259 -8.44 -5.27 -7.61
C TYR A 259 -9.29 -6.23 -8.44
N VAL A 260 -9.81 -5.74 -9.55
CA VAL A 260 -10.44 -6.56 -10.57
C VAL A 260 -10.25 -5.94 -11.95
N ASN A 261 -9.98 -6.80 -12.93
CA ASN A 261 -10.01 -6.45 -14.35
C ASN A 261 -11.33 -6.97 -14.94
N ILE A 262 -12.09 -6.06 -15.53
CA ILE A 262 -13.41 -6.35 -16.11
C ILE A 262 -13.37 -5.99 -17.58
N THR A 263 -13.65 -6.96 -18.43
CA THR A 263 -13.92 -6.71 -19.85
C THR A 263 -15.37 -6.29 -20.02
N MET A 264 -15.59 -5.05 -20.42
CA MET A 264 -16.87 -4.51 -20.84
C MET A 264 -17.00 -4.68 -22.34
N ARG A 265 -18.00 -5.47 -22.81
CA ARG A 265 -18.15 -5.83 -24.22
C ARG A 265 -19.54 -5.47 -24.73
N VAL A 266 -19.57 -4.88 -25.91
CA VAL A 266 -20.76 -4.71 -26.75
C VAL A 266 -20.74 -5.79 -27.82
N GLN A 267 -21.89 -6.45 -28.04
CA GLN A 267 -22.10 -7.40 -29.14
C GLN A 267 -23.42 -7.06 -29.85
N LEU A 268 -23.32 -6.61 -31.09
CA LEU A 268 -24.49 -6.32 -31.94
C LEU A 268 -24.83 -7.50 -32.86
N ASN A 269 -26.07 -7.57 -33.27
CA ASN A 269 -26.53 -8.56 -34.25
C ASN A 269 -26.02 -8.22 -35.66
N GLN A 270 -26.00 -9.21 -36.56
CA GLN A 270 -25.53 -9.01 -37.94
C GLN A 270 -26.32 -7.95 -38.71
N THR A 271 -27.58 -7.71 -38.35
CA THR A 271 -28.45 -6.69 -38.98
C THR A 271 -28.08 -5.24 -38.56
N GLU A 272 -27.25 -5.07 -37.53
CA GLU A 272 -26.84 -3.79 -36.99
C GLU A 272 -25.40 -3.43 -37.40
N THR A 273 -24.83 -4.21 -38.31
CA THR A 273 -23.50 -4.02 -38.91
C THR A 273 -23.63 -3.78 -40.42
N GLY A 274 -22.55 -3.45 -41.09
CA GLY A 274 -22.56 -3.29 -42.55
C GLY A 274 -21.60 -2.22 -43.05
N HIS A 275 -21.95 -1.61 -44.17
CA HIS A 275 -21.13 -0.61 -44.84
C HIS A 275 -21.25 0.75 -44.13
N ALA A 276 -20.09 1.39 -43.86
CA ALA A 276 -20.03 2.65 -43.10
C ALA A 276 -20.76 3.84 -43.76
N SER A 277 -21.11 3.77 -45.07
CA SER A 277 -21.88 4.81 -45.75
C SER A 277 -23.37 4.83 -45.42
N ILE A 278 -23.91 3.76 -44.78
CA ILE A 278 -25.30 3.67 -44.35
C ILE A 278 -25.33 3.22 -42.88
N PRO A 279 -24.86 4.09 -41.96
CA PRO A 279 -24.72 3.71 -40.56
C PRO A 279 -26.10 3.61 -39.88
N PRO A 280 -26.28 2.65 -38.95
CA PRO A 280 -27.40 2.68 -38.02
C PRO A 280 -27.24 3.86 -37.06
N ARG A 281 -28.31 4.16 -36.32
CA ARG A 281 -28.29 5.27 -35.34
C ARG A 281 -27.23 5.09 -34.26
N GLU A 282 -26.95 3.87 -33.85
CA GLU A 282 -25.97 3.51 -32.83
C GLU A 282 -25.09 2.37 -33.36
N THR A 283 -23.81 2.47 -33.12
CA THR A 283 -22.78 1.49 -33.50
C THR A 283 -22.16 0.87 -32.26
N ALA A 284 -21.53 -0.29 -32.36
CA ALA A 284 -20.85 -0.93 -31.23
C ALA A 284 -19.83 0.01 -30.56
N ILE A 285 -19.06 0.75 -31.36
CA ILE A 285 -18.11 1.75 -30.86
C ILE A 285 -18.84 2.89 -30.13
N GLY A 286 -19.94 3.40 -30.68
CA GLY A 286 -20.71 4.49 -30.08
C GLY A 286 -21.31 4.10 -28.73
N ILE A 287 -21.91 2.90 -28.64
CA ILE A 287 -22.48 2.36 -27.40
C ILE A 287 -21.39 2.18 -26.33
N LEU A 288 -20.25 1.55 -26.69
CA LEU A 288 -19.13 1.36 -25.78
C LEU A 288 -18.58 2.69 -25.26
N SER A 289 -18.36 3.66 -26.17
CA SER A 289 -17.81 4.98 -25.81
C SER A 289 -18.74 5.77 -24.88
N SER A 290 -20.06 5.65 -25.10
CA SER A 290 -21.08 6.25 -24.22
C SER A 290 -21.02 5.66 -22.82
N ALA A 291 -20.93 4.35 -22.70
CA ALA A 291 -20.82 3.67 -21.41
C ALA A 291 -19.52 4.01 -20.66
N VAL A 292 -18.38 4.06 -21.37
CA VAL A 292 -17.12 4.49 -20.78
C VAL A 292 -17.23 5.92 -20.24
N THR A 293 -17.81 6.83 -21.03
CA THR A 293 -18.02 8.22 -20.63
C THR A 293 -18.91 8.32 -19.39
N GLN A 294 -20.01 7.57 -19.37
CA GLN A 294 -20.95 7.54 -18.25
C GLN A 294 -20.27 7.04 -16.95
N LEU A 295 -19.46 6.00 -17.04
CA LEU A 295 -18.69 5.48 -15.89
C LEU A 295 -17.66 6.49 -15.38
N GLN A 296 -16.99 7.22 -16.28
CA GLN A 296 -16.03 8.27 -15.88
C GLN A 296 -16.73 9.48 -15.23
N GLN A 297 -17.96 9.82 -15.66
CA GLN A 297 -18.74 10.91 -15.09
C GLN A 297 -19.46 10.53 -13.78
N THR A 298 -19.61 9.24 -13.52
CA THR A 298 -20.27 8.71 -12.33
C THR A 298 -19.27 7.88 -11.51
N PRO A 299 -18.34 8.52 -10.81
CA PRO A 299 -17.35 7.80 -9.99
C PRO A 299 -18.04 7.08 -8.82
N PHE A 300 -17.41 6.03 -8.31
CA PHE A 300 -17.85 5.39 -7.07
C PHE A 300 -18.00 6.41 -5.94
N PRO A 301 -18.97 6.25 -5.03
CA PRO A 301 -19.18 7.18 -3.93
C PRO A 301 -17.95 7.24 -3.01
N THR A 302 -17.71 8.43 -2.45
CA THR A 302 -16.69 8.62 -1.41
C THR A 302 -17.13 8.00 -0.10
N ARG A 303 -16.16 7.54 0.69
CA ARG A 303 -16.38 6.97 2.03
C ARG A 303 -15.42 7.57 3.03
N LEU A 304 -15.93 8.48 3.86
CA LEU A 304 -15.17 9.08 4.95
C LEU A 304 -15.21 8.23 6.24
N ASP A 305 -15.94 7.13 6.24
CA ASP A 305 -16.06 6.18 7.35
C ASP A 305 -14.98 5.09 7.40
N GLY A 306 -14.14 5.00 6.34
CA GLY A 306 -13.08 4.01 6.19
C GLY A 306 -11.70 4.45 6.70
N GLY A 307 -10.66 4.12 5.92
CA GLY A 307 -9.25 4.37 6.26
C GLY A 307 -8.92 5.85 6.48
N VAL A 308 -9.48 6.75 5.66
CA VAL A 308 -9.26 8.19 5.79
C VAL A 308 -9.82 8.71 7.13
N SER A 309 -11.01 8.26 7.57
CA SER A 309 -11.55 8.64 8.87
C SER A 309 -10.64 8.21 10.02
N ARG A 310 -10.15 6.96 10.00
CA ARG A 310 -9.23 6.45 11.02
C ARG A 310 -7.93 7.25 11.03
N MET A 311 -7.34 7.51 9.85
CA MET A 311 -6.16 8.36 9.72
C MET A 311 -6.38 9.74 10.34
N LEU A 312 -7.51 10.38 10.04
CA LEU A 312 -7.87 11.70 10.58
C LEU A 312 -8.12 11.68 12.10
N ASP A 313 -8.58 10.57 12.67
CA ASP A 313 -8.75 10.43 14.12
C ASP A 313 -7.40 10.41 14.87
N TYR A 314 -6.32 9.97 14.20
CA TYR A 314 -4.96 9.97 14.75
C TYR A 314 -4.21 11.28 14.45
N LEU A 315 -4.32 11.80 13.23
CA LEU A 315 -3.59 12.99 12.81
C LEU A 315 -4.30 14.30 13.20
N GLY A 316 -5.63 14.30 13.27
CA GLY A 316 -6.42 15.49 13.52
C GLY A 316 -6.04 16.25 14.80
N PRO A 317 -5.80 15.58 15.95
CA PRO A 317 -5.33 16.25 17.15
C PRO A 317 -3.97 16.95 16.98
N GLU A 318 -3.13 16.47 16.05
CA GLU A 318 -1.77 16.97 15.76
C GLU A 318 -1.77 18.13 14.75
N MET A 319 -2.92 18.40 14.11
CA MET A 319 -3.04 19.43 13.07
C MET A 319 -3.25 20.83 13.64
N SER A 320 -3.15 21.84 12.75
CA SER A 320 -3.43 23.23 13.08
C SER A 320 -4.87 23.42 13.59
N PHE A 321 -5.11 24.49 14.36
CA PHE A 321 -6.39 24.76 15.01
C PHE A 321 -7.60 24.71 14.06
N PHE A 322 -7.51 25.30 12.87
CA PHE A 322 -8.61 25.29 11.90
C PHE A 322 -8.90 23.90 11.36
N ASN A 323 -7.86 23.10 11.07
CA ASN A 323 -8.03 21.72 10.64
C ASN A 323 -8.65 20.86 11.74
N ARG A 324 -8.25 21.08 13.01
CA ARG A 324 -8.88 20.41 14.17
C ARG A 324 -10.37 20.72 14.28
N ILE A 325 -10.79 21.96 13.98
CA ILE A 325 -12.23 22.30 13.94
C ILE A 325 -12.94 21.48 12.88
N ALA A 326 -12.41 21.39 11.66
CA ALA A 326 -13.03 20.62 10.59
C ALA A 326 -13.12 19.13 10.95
N ILE A 327 -12.03 18.55 11.46
CA ILE A 327 -11.96 17.11 11.80
C ILE A 327 -12.79 16.78 13.03
N GLY A 328 -12.81 17.64 14.07
CA GLY A 328 -13.65 17.47 15.25
C GLY A 328 -15.16 17.56 14.95
N ASN A 329 -15.51 18.07 13.77
CA ASN A 329 -16.89 18.24 13.32
C ASN A 329 -17.10 17.60 11.93
N LYS A 330 -16.54 16.41 11.71
CA LYS A 330 -16.63 15.67 10.42
C LYS A 330 -18.06 15.54 9.90
N GLN A 331 -19.04 15.44 10.79
CA GLN A 331 -20.47 15.36 10.42
C GLN A 331 -20.98 16.63 9.72
N ILE A 332 -20.38 17.79 10.03
CA ILE A 332 -20.72 19.08 9.42
C ILE A 332 -19.84 19.37 8.21
N PHE A 333 -18.55 19.10 8.34
CA PHE A 333 -17.54 19.46 7.33
C PHE A 333 -17.13 18.26 6.44
N GLY A 334 -17.80 17.10 6.56
CA GLY A 334 -17.45 15.87 5.83
C GLY A 334 -17.30 16.09 4.32
N SER A 335 -18.28 16.73 3.69
CA SER A 335 -18.23 17.01 2.25
C SER A 335 -17.06 17.94 1.86
N ILE A 336 -16.66 18.87 2.72
CA ILE A 336 -15.51 19.74 2.48
C ILE A 336 -14.22 18.91 2.55
N ILE A 337 -14.12 18.03 3.56
CA ILE A 337 -12.98 17.12 3.73
C ILE A 337 -12.88 16.17 2.52
N GLU A 338 -13.99 15.56 2.11
CA GLU A 338 -14.04 14.67 0.94
C GLU A 338 -13.63 15.38 -0.35
N ASN A 339 -14.13 16.60 -0.57
CA ASN A 339 -13.75 17.41 -1.73
C ASN A 339 -12.27 17.75 -1.72
N GLN A 340 -11.71 18.10 -0.56
CA GLN A 340 -10.28 18.39 -0.41
C GLN A 340 -9.43 17.17 -0.72
N PHE A 341 -9.78 15.99 -0.21
CA PHE A 341 -9.07 14.75 -0.53
C PHE A 341 -9.25 14.37 -2.01
N SER A 342 -10.46 14.42 -2.53
CA SER A 342 -10.77 14.07 -3.93
C SER A 342 -10.10 14.99 -4.94
N SER A 343 -9.59 16.15 -4.54
CA SER A 343 -8.88 17.10 -5.43
C SER A 343 -7.51 16.59 -5.90
N THR A 344 -6.96 15.56 -5.25
CA THR A 344 -5.70 14.93 -5.63
C THR A 344 -5.91 13.48 -6.03
N PRO A 345 -5.13 12.90 -6.98
CA PRO A 345 -5.25 11.50 -7.36
C PRO A 345 -5.10 10.54 -6.18
N ALA A 346 -4.11 10.74 -5.32
CA ALA A 346 -3.86 9.91 -4.14
C ALA A 346 -5.00 10.00 -3.11
N GLY A 347 -5.47 11.20 -2.81
CA GLY A 347 -6.58 11.41 -1.88
C GLY A 347 -7.91 10.85 -2.43
N ASN A 348 -8.17 11.01 -3.74
CA ASN A 348 -9.33 10.38 -4.39
C ASN A 348 -9.26 8.85 -4.29
N ALA A 349 -8.10 8.27 -4.54
CA ALA A 349 -7.89 6.83 -4.39
C ALA A 349 -8.05 6.36 -2.94
N ALA A 350 -7.69 7.16 -1.95
CA ALA A 350 -7.87 6.81 -0.53
C ALA A 350 -9.34 6.80 -0.09
N LEU A 351 -10.22 7.59 -0.74
CA LEU A 351 -11.62 7.75 -0.34
C LEU A 351 -12.59 6.76 -0.98
N ARG A 352 -12.28 6.17 -2.14
CA ARG A 352 -13.25 5.38 -2.91
C ARG A 352 -12.63 4.24 -3.71
N THR A 353 -13.44 3.30 -4.12
CA THR A 353 -13.10 2.40 -5.22
C THR A 353 -12.83 3.23 -6.47
N THR A 354 -11.70 2.98 -7.13
CA THR A 354 -11.32 3.69 -8.35
C THR A 354 -11.50 2.81 -9.57
N LEU A 355 -11.86 3.43 -10.70
CA LEU A 355 -12.04 2.79 -12.00
C LEU A 355 -11.25 3.56 -13.04
N VAL A 356 -10.53 2.84 -13.89
CA VAL A 356 -9.84 3.39 -15.05
C VAL A 356 -9.97 2.45 -16.24
N PRO A 357 -10.43 2.93 -17.42
CA PRO A 357 -10.31 2.19 -18.67
C PRO A 357 -8.83 2.14 -19.08
N THR A 358 -8.30 0.95 -19.31
CA THR A 358 -6.89 0.76 -19.64
C THR A 358 -6.65 0.29 -21.06
N MET A 359 -7.63 -0.36 -21.68
CA MET A 359 -7.55 -0.86 -23.05
C MET A 359 -8.92 -0.70 -23.74
N ILE A 360 -8.88 -0.50 -25.05
CA ILE A 360 -10.08 -0.47 -25.90
C ILE A 360 -9.77 -1.14 -27.24
N GLU A 361 -10.69 -1.96 -27.71
CA GLU A 361 -10.56 -2.69 -28.96
C GLU A 361 -11.86 -2.66 -29.75
N SER A 362 -11.80 -2.31 -31.03
CA SER A 362 -12.87 -2.41 -32.00
C SER A 362 -12.40 -2.09 -33.40
N GLY A 363 -13.19 -2.48 -34.39
CA GLY A 363 -12.94 -2.18 -35.79
C GLY A 363 -11.92 -3.10 -36.47
N PHE A 364 -12.03 -3.24 -37.80
CA PHE A 364 -11.13 -4.05 -38.62
C PHE A 364 -10.89 -3.44 -40.01
N ALA A 365 -11.74 -2.49 -40.43
CA ALA A 365 -11.60 -1.76 -41.69
C ALA A 365 -12.31 -0.40 -41.60
N GLU A 366 -11.80 0.61 -42.32
CA GLU A 366 -12.31 1.99 -42.27
C GLU A 366 -13.76 2.13 -42.80
N ASN A 367 -14.17 1.28 -43.74
CA ASN A 367 -15.46 1.34 -44.42
C ASN A 367 -16.47 0.29 -43.93
N ALA A 368 -16.19 -0.44 -42.85
CA ALA A 368 -17.02 -1.47 -42.26
C ALA A 368 -17.37 -1.19 -40.79
N LEU A 369 -18.65 -1.41 -40.44
CA LEU A 369 -19.09 -1.25 -39.05
C LEU A 369 -18.84 -2.54 -38.28
N PRO A 370 -18.04 -2.50 -37.18
CA PRO A 370 -17.80 -3.67 -36.37
C PRO A 370 -19.06 -4.08 -35.59
N SER A 371 -19.26 -5.39 -35.43
CA SER A 371 -20.31 -5.96 -34.57
C SER A 371 -19.94 -5.97 -33.10
N THR A 372 -18.64 -5.82 -32.79
CA THR A 372 -18.11 -5.90 -31.43
C THR A 372 -17.25 -4.71 -31.09
N ALA A 373 -17.34 -4.29 -29.84
CA ALA A 373 -16.39 -3.36 -29.24
C ALA A 373 -16.17 -3.79 -27.77
N ALA A 374 -14.95 -3.67 -27.29
CA ALA A 374 -14.60 -4.04 -25.92
C ALA A 374 -13.66 -3.01 -25.26
N ALA A 375 -13.81 -2.83 -23.97
CA ALA A 375 -12.91 -2.06 -23.14
C ALA A 375 -12.52 -2.84 -21.89
N ASN A 376 -11.26 -2.75 -21.48
CA ASN A 376 -10.82 -3.27 -20.19
C ASN A 376 -10.96 -2.16 -19.14
N LEU A 377 -11.63 -2.46 -18.05
CA LEU A 377 -11.80 -1.62 -16.87
C LEU A 377 -10.97 -2.21 -15.74
N HIS A 378 -9.98 -1.45 -15.27
CA HIS A 378 -9.21 -1.80 -14.08
C HIS A 378 -9.79 -1.08 -12.87
N LEU A 379 -10.19 -1.84 -11.85
CA LEU A 379 -10.73 -1.31 -10.60
C LEU A 379 -9.78 -1.62 -9.44
N ARG A 380 -9.66 -0.66 -8.51
CA ARG A 380 -9.07 -0.85 -7.18
C ARG A 380 -10.17 -0.70 -6.14
N ILE A 381 -10.53 -1.79 -5.50
CA ILE A 381 -11.71 -1.91 -4.64
C ILE A 381 -11.37 -1.55 -3.20
N GLN A 382 -12.17 -0.67 -2.60
CA GLN A 382 -11.98 -0.17 -1.24
C GLN A 382 -12.25 -1.27 -0.20
N PRO A 383 -11.45 -1.39 0.89
CA PRO A 383 -11.78 -2.26 2.02
C PRO A 383 -13.18 -1.99 2.58
N GLY A 384 -13.94 -3.07 2.78
CA GLY A 384 -15.35 -3.01 3.15
C GLY A 384 -16.33 -3.03 1.97
N GLU A 385 -15.83 -3.01 0.74
CA GLU A 385 -16.56 -3.33 -0.49
C GLU A 385 -16.12 -4.70 -1.02
N THR A 386 -16.80 -5.20 -2.07
CA THR A 386 -16.48 -6.48 -2.71
C THR A 386 -16.46 -6.31 -4.22
N VAL A 387 -15.81 -7.24 -4.93
CA VAL A 387 -15.88 -7.31 -6.40
C VAL A 387 -17.31 -7.34 -6.89
N GLU A 388 -18.19 -8.09 -6.20
CA GLU A 388 -19.58 -8.15 -6.56
C GLU A 388 -20.33 -6.82 -6.37
N SER A 389 -20.05 -6.07 -5.28
CA SER A 389 -20.63 -4.74 -5.09
C SER A 389 -20.19 -3.78 -6.18
N ALA A 390 -18.94 -3.87 -6.62
CA ALA A 390 -18.41 -3.06 -7.72
C ALA A 390 -19.11 -3.41 -9.04
N LEU A 391 -19.29 -4.69 -9.36
CA LEU A 391 -20.04 -5.11 -10.55
C LEU A 391 -21.50 -4.62 -10.54
N ARG A 392 -22.17 -4.68 -9.37
CA ARG A 392 -23.54 -4.13 -9.25
C ARG A 392 -23.57 -2.63 -9.53
N PHE A 393 -22.61 -1.87 -9.01
CA PHE A 393 -22.48 -0.45 -9.28
C PHE A 393 -22.31 -0.17 -10.78
N LEU A 394 -21.41 -0.90 -11.47
CA LEU A 394 -21.20 -0.75 -12.91
C LEU A 394 -22.51 -1.01 -13.70
N ARG A 395 -23.18 -2.14 -13.43
CA ARG A 395 -24.45 -2.47 -14.10
C ARG A 395 -25.52 -1.42 -13.87
N SER A 396 -25.67 -0.93 -12.63
CA SER A 396 -26.65 0.10 -12.30
C SER A 396 -26.33 1.46 -12.93
N THR A 397 -25.07 1.73 -13.23
CA THR A 397 -24.63 2.96 -13.89
C THR A 397 -24.84 2.88 -15.40
N ILE A 398 -24.41 1.79 -16.04
CA ILE A 398 -24.46 1.65 -17.51
C ILE A 398 -25.90 1.55 -18.03
N GLN A 399 -26.74 0.73 -17.42
CA GLN A 399 -28.18 0.54 -17.77
C GLN A 399 -28.41 0.26 -19.27
N ASP A 400 -27.52 -0.49 -19.93
CA ASP A 400 -27.66 -0.91 -21.33
C ASP A 400 -27.45 -2.42 -21.43
N ASP A 401 -28.51 -3.16 -21.79
CA ASP A 401 -28.54 -4.63 -21.85
C ASP A 401 -27.67 -5.21 -22.98
N ARG A 402 -27.22 -4.38 -23.92
CA ARG A 402 -26.32 -4.80 -25.01
C ARG A 402 -24.86 -4.89 -24.50
N ILE A 403 -24.60 -4.41 -23.28
CA ILE A 403 -23.28 -4.43 -22.66
C ILE A 403 -23.20 -5.58 -21.66
N THR A 404 -22.19 -6.41 -21.85
CA THR A 404 -21.86 -7.48 -20.92
C THR A 404 -20.59 -7.13 -20.15
N LEU A 405 -20.53 -7.52 -18.87
CA LEU A 405 -19.38 -7.35 -17.99
C LEU A 405 -18.84 -8.72 -17.59
N HIS A 406 -17.60 -9.00 -17.94
CA HIS A 406 -16.92 -10.25 -17.61
C HIS A 406 -15.67 -9.96 -16.79
N ILE A 407 -15.47 -10.69 -15.68
CA ILE A 407 -14.20 -10.68 -14.98
C ILE A 407 -13.18 -11.36 -15.91
N ASP A 408 -12.12 -10.65 -16.18
CA ASP A 408 -11.09 -11.10 -17.11
C ASP A 408 -10.28 -12.25 -16.50
N GLN A 409 -10.47 -13.44 -17.05
CA GLN A 409 -9.75 -14.66 -16.66
C GLN A 409 -8.64 -15.04 -17.65
N THR A 410 -8.47 -14.24 -18.69
CA THR A 410 -7.47 -14.46 -19.73
C THR A 410 -6.66 -13.19 -19.98
N LEU A 411 -5.38 -13.35 -20.27
CA LEU A 411 -4.51 -12.31 -20.78
C LEU A 411 -4.05 -12.75 -22.17
N ASP A 412 -4.24 -11.92 -23.19
CA ASP A 412 -3.88 -12.22 -24.59
C ASP A 412 -4.43 -13.58 -25.08
N GLY A 413 -5.69 -13.89 -24.68
CA GLY A 413 -6.36 -15.15 -25.06
C GLY A 413 -5.83 -16.41 -24.36
N LYS A 414 -4.92 -16.27 -23.39
CA LYS A 414 -4.42 -17.36 -22.55
C LYS A 414 -5.03 -17.27 -21.16
N PRO A 415 -5.35 -18.40 -20.49
CA PRO A 415 -5.76 -18.37 -19.09
C PRO A 415 -4.74 -17.62 -18.24
N ARG A 416 -5.22 -16.73 -17.37
CA ARG A 416 -4.37 -16.11 -16.35
C ARG A 416 -4.01 -17.15 -15.29
N ASP A 417 -2.76 -17.16 -14.86
CA ASP A 417 -2.33 -17.99 -13.75
C ASP A 417 -2.94 -17.59 -12.41
N GLN A 418 -3.51 -16.39 -12.35
CA GLN A 418 -4.23 -15.86 -11.19
C GLN A 418 -5.69 -15.56 -11.57
N LEU A 419 -6.59 -15.61 -10.59
CA LEU A 419 -7.92 -15.03 -10.74
C LEU A 419 -7.76 -13.59 -11.22
N GLY A 420 -8.58 -13.15 -12.19
CA GLY A 420 -8.55 -11.78 -12.70
C GLY A 420 -8.96 -10.73 -11.66
N TYR A 421 -9.02 -11.11 -10.38
CA TYR A 421 -9.36 -10.24 -9.26
C TYR A 421 -8.76 -10.73 -7.93
N ARG A 422 -8.70 -9.80 -6.97
CA ARG A 422 -8.46 -10.06 -5.55
C ARG A 422 -9.44 -9.21 -4.75
N GLU A 423 -10.12 -9.82 -3.79
CA GLU A 423 -10.94 -9.07 -2.83
C GLU A 423 -10.07 -8.15 -1.96
N PRO A 424 -10.59 -7.02 -1.45
CA PRO A 424 -9.88 -6.21 -0.47
C PRO A 424 -9.55 -7.01 0.79
N SER A 425 -8.43 -6.67 1.42
CA SER A 425 -8.06 -7.32 2.68
C SER A 425 -9.01 -6.97 3.83
N ARG A 426 -9.01 -7.80 4.87
CA ARG A 426 -9.63 -7.46 6.15
C ARG A 426 -8.96 -6.22 6.75
N ILE A 427 -9.71 -5.49 7.58
CA ILE A 427 -9.18 -4.35 8.31
C ILE A 427 -8.59 -4.85 9.63
N SER A 428 -7.27 -4.74 9.78
CA SER A 428 -6.56 -5.07 11.01
C SER A 428 -6.84 -4.03 12.11
N SER A 429 -6.68 -4.45 13.36
CA SER A 429 -6.92 -3.59 14.52
C SER A 429 -5.85 -2.50 14.63
N ASP A 430 -6.28 -1.24 14.76
CA ASP A 430 -5.44 -0.10 15.09
C ASP A 430 -5.30 0.15 16.62
N THR A 431 -5.79 -0.81 17.42
CA THR A 431 -5.75 -0.78 18.90
C THR A 431 -5.23 -2.08 19.52
N SER A 432 -4.67 -2.97 18.71
CA SER A 432 -4.04 -4.21 19.20
C SER A 432 -2.68 -3.92 19.84
N ALA A 433 -2.23 -4.83 20.70
CA ALA A 433 -0.88 -4.76 21.26
C ALA A 433 0.22 -4.74 20.18
N SER A 434 0.01 -5.44 19.04
CA SER A 434 0.93 -5.44 17.91
C SER A 434 0.99 -4.09 17.20
N PHE A 435 -0.17 -3.43 17.00
CA PHE A 435 -0.19 -2.06 16.45
C PHE A 435 0.47 -1.07 17.42
N GLU A 436 0.19 -1.19 18.71
CA GLU A 436 0.83 -0.35 19.73
C GLU A 436 2.35 -0.55 19.75
N GLY A 437 2.83 -1.79 19.66
CA GLY A 437 4.25 -2.11 19.56
C GLY A 437 4.91 -1.50 18.32
N LEU A 438 4.25 -1.57 17.17
CA LEU A 438 4.71 -0.93 15.93
C LEU A 438 4.71 0.60 16.06
N HIS A 439 3.63 1.19 16.56
CA HIS A 439 3.53 2.63 16.82
C HIS A 439 4.65 3.11 17.77
N ARG A 440 4.87 2.40 18.89
CA ARG A 440 5.94 2.66 19.85
C ARG A 440 7.31 2.63 19.17
N THR A 441 7.58 1.60 18.35
CA THR A 441 8.83 1.47 17.61
C THR A 441 9.07 2.65 16.67
N ILE A 442 8.04 3.02 15.90
CA ILE A 442 8.13 4.18 15.00
C ILE A 442 8.48 5.45 15.79
N LYS A 443 7.80 5.69 16.91
CA LYS A 443 8.07 6.87 17.76
C LYS A 443 9.45 6.86 18.42
N GLN A 444 9.97 5.68 18.77
CA GLN A 444 11.29 5.52 19.37
C GLN A 444 12.40 5.81 18.35
N VAL A 445 12.25 5.36 17.10
CA VAL A 445 13.26 5.54 16.03
C VAL A 445 13.09 6.90 15.33
N PHE A 446 11.85 7.36 15.18
CA PHE A 446 11.48 8.60 14.50
C PHE A 446 10.63 9.48 15.42
N PRO A 447 11.21 10.13 16.46
CA PRO A 447 10.43 10.80 17.50
C PRO A 447 9.56 11.96 16.98
N ASN A 448 9.94 12.57 15.86
CA ASN A 448 9.27 13.74 15.30
C ASN A 448 8.21 13.42 14.22
N VAL A 449 7.68 12.19 14.20
CA VAL A 449 6.60 11.82 13.27
C VAL A 449 5.27 11.63 14.01
N ALA A 450 4.17 11.91 13.34
CA ALA A 450 2.84 11.50 13.80
C ALA A 450 2.50 10.15 13.17
N VAL A 451 2.07 9.18 13.96
CA VAL A 451 1.71 7.84 13.47
C VAL A 451 0.21 7.76 13.25
N ALA A 452 -0.22 7.17 12.14
CA ALA A 452 -1.63 6.95 11.88
C ALA A 452 -1.88 5.67 11.05
N PRO A 453 -3.00 4.97 11.26
CA PRO A 453 -3.44 3.90 10.39
C PRO A 453 -3.99 4.46 9.07
N PHE A 454 -3.85 3.71 7.98
CA PHE A 454 -4.46 4.05 6.69
C PHE A 454 -4.77 2.79 5.86
N PHE A 455 -5.39 2.94 4.70
CA PHE A 455 -5.58 1.86 3.74
C PHE A 455 -4.58 2.01 2.59
N VAL A 456 -3.81 0.96 2.34
CA VAL A 456 -2.87 0.90 1.22
C VAL A 456 -3.65 0.81 -0.08
N VAL A 457 -3.28 1.61 -1.07
CA VAL A 457 -3.95 1.65 -2.39
C VAL A 457 -3.41 0.59 -3.35
N ALA A 458 -2.22 0.04 -3.06
CA ALA A 458 -1.59 -1.07 -3.76
C ALA A 458 -1.95 -2.42 -3.13
N SER A 459 -1.36 -3.47 -3.63
CA SER A 459 -1.47 -4.84 -3.12
C SER A 459 -0.07 -5.37 -2.89
N THR A 460 0.14 -6.12 -1.81
CA THR A 460 1.44 -6.69 -1.41
C THR A 460 1.33 -8.18 -1.15
N ASP A 461 2.44 -8.86 -0.93
CA ASP A 461 2.50 -10.27 -0.55
C ASP A 461 1.76 -10.58 0.75
N SER A 462 1.60 -9.58 1.63
CA SER A 462 0.87 -9.73 2.90
C SER A 462 -0.59 -10.16 2.73
N ALA A 463 -1.20 -9.94 1.56
CA ALA A 463 -2.54 -10.42 1.25
C ALA A 463 -2.69 -11.95 1.34
N HIS A 464 -1.61 -12.70 1.07
CA HIS A 464 -1.61 -14.16 1.18
C HIS A 464 -1.72 -14.66 2.62
N TYR A 465 -1.40 -13.79 3.58
CA TYR A 465 -1.49 -14.06 5.03
C TYR A 465 -2.78 -13.53 5.66
N ASP A 466 -3.64 -12.87 4.89
CA ASP A 466 -4.90 -12.31 5.37
C ASP A 466 -5.98 -13.38 5.59
N ASP A 467 -5.65 -14.37 6.40
CA ASP A 467 -6.48 -15.50 6.80
C ASP A 467 -6.61 -15.53 8.32
N PRO A 468 -7.84 -15.46 8.91
CA PRO A 468 -8.04 -15.43 10.35
C PRO A 468 -7.56 -16.71 11.05
N THR A 469 -7.40 -17.83 10.33
CA THR A 469 -6.84 -19.06 10.88
C THR A 469 -5.33 -19.00 11.03
N LEU A 470 -4.65 -18.16 10.25
CA LEU A 470 -3.21 -17.98 10.28
C LEU A 470 -2.82 -16.72 11.05
N THR A 471 -3.42 -15.57 10.74
CA THR A 471 -2.96 -14.25 11.19
C THR A 471 -4.10 -13.43 11.77
N LYS A 472 -3.90 -12.86 12.97
CA LYS A 472 -4.87 -11.93 13.57
C LYS A 472 -4.87 -10.59 12.87
N ASN A 473 -3.68 -10.03 12.64
CA ASN A 473 -3.50 -8.69 12.09
C ASN A 473 -2.41 -8.70 11.01
N VAL A 474 -2.64 -7.95 9.93
CA VAL A 474 -1.68 -7.73 8.85
C VAL A 474 -1.45 -6.24 8.73
N TYR A 475 -0.21 -5.82 8.97
CA TYR A 475 0.22 -4.43 8.86
C TYR A 475 1.18 -4.25 7.70
N ARG A 476 1.27 -3.01 7.19
CA ARG A 476 2.12 -2.65 6.06
C ARG A 476 2.85 -1.35 6.39
N PHE A 477 4.16 -1.44 6.54
CA PHE A 477 4.99 -0.29 6.86
C PHE A 477 6.47 -0.58 6.60
N THR A 478 7.05 0.21 5.71
CA THR A 478 8.49 0.31 5.55
C THR A 478 8.92 1.71 6.00
N PRO A 479 9.98 1.88 6.80
CA PRO A 479 10.34 3.19 7.35
C PRO A 479 10.99 4.10 6.30
N TRP A 480 10.42 4.17 5.10
CA TRP A 480 10.80 5.15 4.08
C TRP A 480 10.42 6.55 4.53
N ASN A 481 11.30 7.52 4.32
CA ASN A 481 11.01 8.92 4.57
C ASN A 481 10.95 9.63 3.21
N LEU A 482 9.80 9.53 2.56
CA LEU A 482 9.58 9.97 1.19
C LEU A 482 8.78 11.28 1.16
N ASP A 483 9.16 12.16 0.24
CA ASP A 483 8.30 13.23 -0.26
C ASP A 483 7.58 12.78 -1.54
N GLN A 484 6.84 13.68 -2.17
CA GLN A 484 6.12 13.37 -3.41
C GLN A 484 7.06 12.91 -4.55
N THR A 485 8.27 13.45 -4.60
CA THR A 485 9.29 13.05 -5.60
C THR A 485 9.85 11.67 -5.27
N GLY A 486 10.10 11.38 -3.99
CA GLY A 486 10.61 10.08 -3.55
C GLY A 486 9.67 8.92 -3.90
N VAL A 487 8.36 9.13 -3.80
CA VAL A 487 7.36 8.10 -4.18
C VAL A 487 7.44 7.74 -5.68
N THR A 488 7.79 8.67 -6.55
CA THR A 488 7.90 8.39 -8.00
C THR A 488 9.17 7.64 -8.39
N LEU A 489 10.12 7.47 -7.46
CA LEU A 489 11.32 6.65 -7.69
C LEU A 489 11.04 5.15 -7.58
N ILE A 490 9.99 4.76 -6.85
CA ILE A 490 9.56 3.35 -6.77
C ILE A 490 9.11 2.92 -8.18
N HIS A 491 9.71 1.86 -8.71
CA HIS A 491 9.58 1.41 -10.11
C HIS A 491 10.06 2.44 -11.16
N GLY A 492 10.51 3.62 -10.72
CA GLY A 492 10.97 4.70 -11.59
C GLY A 492 12.43 4.60 -12.02
N VAL A 493 12.85 5.55 -12.84
CA VAL A 493 14.25 5.78 -13.21
C VAL A 493 14.96 6.46 -12.02
N ASN A 494 16.25 6.16 -11.84
CA ASN A 494 17.08 6.74 -10.78
C ASN A 494 16.61 6.37 -9.35
N GLU A 495 16.06 5.18 -9.17
CA GLU A 495 15.73 4.64 -7.86
C GLU A 495 16.99 4.67 -6.97
N LYS A 496 16.81 5.16 -5.74
CA LYS A 496 17.89 5.32 -4.76
C LYS A 496 17.35 5.49 -3.35
N ILE A 497 18.15 5.08 -2.36
CA ILE A 497 17.86 5.34 -0.95
C ILE A 497 18.96 6.20 -0.33
N ALA A 498 18.61 7.16 0.53
CA ALA A 498 19.61 7.88 1.30
C ALA A 498 20.31 6.91 2.27
N THR A 499 21.65 6.96 2.34
CA THR A 499 22.44 6.07 3.20
C THR A 499 22.02 6.16 4.67
N THR A 500 21.73 7.37 5.14
CA THR A 500 21.23 7.60 6.50
C THR A 500 19.86 6.99 6.73
N GLN A 501 19.00 6.96 5.73
CA GLN A 501 17.66 6.38 5.79
C GLN A 501 17.72 4.86 5.86
N PHE A 502 18.61 4.23 5.09
CA PHE A 502 18.86 2.79 5.17
C PHE A 502 19.35 2.37 6.57
N ILE A 503 20.26 3.12 7.16
CA ILE A 503 20.73 2.86 8.54
C ILE A 503 19.58 3.01 9.57
N GLN A 504 18.68 3.97 9.38
CA GLN A 504 17.49 4.09 10.23
C GLN A 504 16.52 2.92 10.05
N MET A 505 16.43 2.34 8.86
CA MET A 505 15.63 1.15 8.58
C MET A 505 16.15 -0.06 9.36
N ILE A 506 17.46 -0.28 9.43
CA ILE A 506 18.08 -1.32 10.27
C ILE A 506 17.69 -1.12 11.75
N ARG A 507 17.82 0.09 12.28
CA ARG A 507 17.43 0.43 13.66
C ARG A 507 15.96 0.18 13.93
N PHE A 508 15.11 0.46 12.94
CA PHE A 508 13.68 0.22 13.05
C PHE A 508 13.38 -1.27 13.21
N TYR A 509 13.94 -2.14 12.35
CA TYR A 509 13.71 -3.58 12.47
C TYR A 509 14.33 -4.15 13.75
N GLU A 510 15.54 -3.71 14.14
CA GLU A 510 16.17 -4.11 15.40
C GLU A 510 15.26 -3.76 16.60
N GLN A 511 14.79 -2.52 16.69
CA GLN A 511 13.91 -2.08 17.78
C GLN A 511 12.53 -2.74 17.73
N LEU A 512 12.00 -2.99 16.54
CA LEU A 512 10.72 -3.68 16.37
C LEU A 512 10.77 -5.11 16.93
N ILE A 513 11.82 -5.85 16.60
CA ILE A 513 12.05 -7.20 17.14
C ILE A 513 12.15 -7.15 18.67
N ILE A 514 12.92 -6.21 19.21
CA ILE A 514 13.06 -6.04 20.67
C ILE A 514 11.69 -5.76 21.32
N ASN A 515 10.90 -4.83 20.77
CA ASN A 515 9.60 -4.44 21.34
C ASN A 515 8.55 -5.54 21.27
N LEU A 516 8.53 -6.32 20.17
CA LEU A 516 7.49 -7.33 19.94
C LEU A 516 7.85 -8.71 20.51
N ALA A 517 9.14 -9.03 20.55
CA ALA A 517 9.61 -10.36 20.91
C ALA A 517 10.64 -10.40 22.05
N GLY A 518 11.03 -9.25 22.61
CA GLY A 518 11.89 -9.19 23.78
C GLY A 518 11.13 -9.48 25.09
N ASN A 519 11.86 -9.83 26.12
CA ASN A 519 11.33 -9.88 27.50
C ASN A 519 11.13 -8.43 27.97
N THR A 520 9.91 -8.10 28.38
CA THR A 520 9.54 -6.81 28.99
C THR A 520 10.06 -6.71 30.40
#